data_a4dce725c1e0d3f095a4f113f9fcfb92
#
_entry.id   a4dce725c1e0d3f095a4f113f9fcfb92
#
_cell.length_a   1.000
_cell.length_b   1.000
_cell.length_c   1.000
_cell.angle_alpha   90.00
_cell.angle_beta   90.00
_cell.angle_gamma   90.00
#
_symmetry.space_group_name_H-M   'P 1'
#
loop_
_entity.id
_entity.type
_entity.pdbx_description
1 polymer ?
#
loop_
_entity_poly.entity_id
_entity_poly.type
_entity_poly.pdbx_seq_one_letter_code
_entity_poly.pdbx_strand_id
1 'polypeptide(L)' 'MRLDKYLKVSRLIKRRTIANEACDAGRVMINDKIAKASTDVKVGDVIEISFGNKTVKVEVTMIADSTKK' A
#
# COMPACT_ATOMS: atom_id res chain seq x y z
N MET A 1 -6.17 -8.75 0.05
CA MET A 1 -6.43 -7.46 0.75
C MET A 1 -6.22 -6.31 -0.23
N ARG A 2 -7.11 -5.33 -0.19
CA ARG A 2 -6.96 -4.17 -1.06
C ARG A 2 -5.74 -3.34 -0.65
N LEU A 3 -5.11 -2.73 -1.64
CA LEU A 3 -3.90 -1.95 -1.40
C LEU A 3 -4.14 -0.80 -0.43
N ASP A 4 -5.23 -0.06 -0.59
CA ASP A 4 -5.52 1.07 0.30
C ASP A 4 -5.71 0.60 1.73
N LYS A 5 -6.33 -0.54 1.93
CA LYS A 5 -6.50 -1.10 3.26
C LYS A 5 -5.15 -1.54 3.84
N TYR A 6 -4.33 -2.17 3.01
CA TYR A 6 -3.02 -2.61 3.47
C TYR A 6 -2.16 -1.44 3.92
N LEU A 7 -2.18 -0.35 3.16
CA LEU A 7 -1.40 0.83 3.49
C LEU A 7 -1.80 1.40 4.86
N LYS A 8 -3.08 1.36 5.16
CA LYS A 8 -3.55 1.82 6.48
C LYS A 8 -3.20 0.83 7.57
N VAL A 9 -3.44 -0.45 7.35
CA VAL A 9 -3.22 -1.48 8.36
C VAL A 9 -1.74 -1.58 8.72
N SER A 10 -0.87 -1.44 7.74
CA SER A 10 0.57 -1.48 7.95
C SER A 10 1.13 -0.18 8.52
N ARG A 11 0.27 0.83 8.65
CA ARG A 11 0.64 2.15 9.17
C ARG A 11 1.62 2.90 8.27
N LEU A 12 1.74 2.50 7.03
CA LEU A 12 2.51 3.26 6.06
C LEU A 12 1.83 4.61 5.79
N ILE A 13 0.50 4.60 5.76
CA ILE A 13 -0.30 5.81 5.61
C ILE A 13 -1.38 5.78 6.67
N LYS A 14 -1.50 6.86 7.44
CA LYS A 14 -2.38 6.89 8.60
C LYS A 14 -3.87 6.87 8.24
N ARG A 15 -4.24 7.46 7.11
CA ARG A 15 -5.64 7.57 6.72
C ARG A 15 -5.88 6.85 5.42
N ARG A 16 -6.96 6.07 5.37
CA ARG A 16 -7.30 5.33 4.18
C ARG A 16 -7.64 6.25 3.00
N THR A 17 -8.24 7.41 3.27
CA THR A 17 -8.49 8.38 2.21
C THR A 17 -7.21 8.86 1.56
N ILE A 18 -6.18 9.12 2.37
CA ILE A 18 -4.89 9.55 1.85
C ILE A 18 -4.25 8.41 1.04
N ALA A 19 -4.37 7.17 1.51
CA ALA A 19 -3.87 6.03 0.78
C ALA A 19 -4.56 5.91 -0.58
N ASN A 20 -5.87 6.08 -0.59
CA ASN A 20 -6.64 6.02 -1.82
C ASN A 20 -6.21 7.10 -2.80
N GLU A 21 -6.02 8.34 -2.30
CA GLU A 21 -5.57 9.45 -3.14
C GLU A 21 -4.18 9.19 -3.70
N ALA A 22 -3.28 8.65 -2.90
CA ALA A 22 -1.93 8.35 -3.37
C ALA A 22 -1.97 7.31 -4.48
N CYS A 23 -2.79 6.30 -4.35
CA CYS A 23 -2.95 5.29 -5.39
C CYS A 23 -3.53 5.92 -6.67
N ASP A 24 -4.55 6.76 -6.53
CA ASP A 24 -5.16 7.42 -7.69
C ASP A 24 -4.18 8.35 -8.39
N ALA A 25 -3.27 8.94 -7.64
CA ALA A 25 -2.26 9.84 -8.21
C ALA A 25 -1.10 9.08 -8.86
N GLY A 26 -1.12 7.75 -8.81
CA GLY A 26 -0.05 6.96 -9.39
C GLY A 26 1.23 6.97 -8.57
N ARG A 27 1.12 7.25 -7.28
CA ARG A 27 2.30 7.34 -6.40
C ARG A 27 2.63 6.02 -5.72
N VAL A 28 1.77 5.02 -5.87
CA VAL A 28 1.97 3.71 -5.23
C VAL A 28 2.15 2.67 -6.31
N MET A 29 3.21 1.89 -6.18
CA MET A 29 3.50 0.83 -7.12
C MET A 29 3.62 -0.50 -6.39
N ILE A 30 3.27 -1.57 -7.08
CA ILE A 30 3.50 -2.93 -6.61
C ILE A 30 4.31 -3.65 -7.67
N ASN A 31 5.46 -4.18 -7.25
CA ASN A 31 6.36 -4.91 -8.16
C ASN A 31 6.70 -4.08 -9.40
N ASP A 32 7.00 -2.80 -9.16
CA ASP A 32 7.41 -1.83 -10.19
C ASP A 32 6.30 -1.48 -11.18
N LYS A 33 5.05 -1.70 -10.81
CA LYS A 33 3.90 -1.32 -11.64
C LYS A 33 2.97 -0.44 -10.84
N ILE A 34 2.46 0.61 -11.46
CA ILE A 34 1.51 1.49 -10.81
C ILE A 34 0.27 0.69 -10.42
N ALA A 35 -0.11 0.81 -9.16
CA ALA A 35 -1.23 0.06 -8.61
C ALA A 35 -2.34 1.00 -8.18
N LYS A 36 -3.56 0.52 -8.25
CA LYS A 36 -4.73 1.27 -7.82
C LYS A 36 -5.11 0.87 -6.40
N ALA A 37 -5.96 1.69 -5.78
CA ALA A 37 -6.40 1.42 -4.41
C ALA A 37 -7.06 0.05 -4.27
N SER A 38 -7.72 -0.42 -5.32
CA SER A 38 -8.40 -1.70 -5.30
C SER A 38 -7.51 -2.89 -5.65
N THR A 39 -6.24 -2.63 -5.97
CA THR A 39 -5.31 -3.71 -6.33
C THR A 39 -5.14 -4.66 -5.16
N ASP A 40 -5.14 -5.95 -5.44
CA ASP A 40 -4.98 -6.97 -4.41
C ASP A 40 -3.52 -7.10 -4.02
N VAL A 41 -3.26 -7.12 -2.72
CA VAL A 41 -1.91 -7.23 -2.17
C VAL A 41 -1.70 -8.64 -1.63
N LYS A 42 -0.55 -9.23 -1.95
CA LYS A 42 -0.22 -10.59 -1.52
C LYS A 42 1.16 -10.61 -0.90
N VAL A 43 1.40 -11.63 -0.07
CA VAL A 43 2.73 -11.84 0.50
C VAL A 43 3.74 -12.02 -0.62
N GLY A 44 4.86 -11.35 -0.48
CA GLY A 44 5.91 -11.36 -1.51
C GLY A 44 5.87 -10.16 -2.44
N ASP A 45 4.78 -9.38 -2.41
CA ASP A 45 4.71 -8.18 -3.21
C ASP A 45 5.62 -7.10 -2.62
N VAL A 46 6.21 -6.30 -3.51
CA VAL A 46 7.03 -5.16 -3.09
C VAL A 46 6.25 -3.89 -3.39
N ILE A 47 5.93 -3.13 -2.35
CA ILE A 47 5.15 -1.91 -2.47
C ILE A 47 6.09 -0.72 -2.38
N GLU A 48 5.96 0.19 -3.32
CA GLU A 48 6.76 1.40 -3.36
C GLU A 48 5.84 2.62 -3.32
N ILE A 49 6.09 3.52 -2.39
CA ILE A 49 5.27 4.72 -2.21
C ILE A 49 6.14 5.95 -2.39
N SER A 50 5.72 6.84 -3.27
CA SER A 50 6.44 8.08 -3.52
C SER A 50 5.83 9.21 -2.69
N PHE A 51 6.63 9.80 -1.82
CA PHE A 51 6.23 10.92 -0.97
C PHE A 51 6.99 12.17 -1.40
N GLY A 52 6.51 12.82 -2.45
CA GLY A 52 7.19 14.01 -2.92
C GLY A 52 8.64 13.72 -3.32
N ASN A 53 9.59 14.14 -2.52
CA ASN A 53 11.01 13.94 -2.80
C ASN A 53 11.58 12.70 -2.13
N LYS A 54 10.74 11.83 -1.59
CA LYS A 54 11.17 10.66 -0.86
C LYS A 54 10.39 9.44 -1.32
N THR A 55 11.04 8.30 -1.42
CA THR A 55 10.38 7.05 -1.79
C THR A 55 10.59 6.02 -0.68
N VAL A 56 9.50 5.36 -0.30
CA VAL A 56 9.52 4.29 0.69
C VAL A 56 9.20 2.98 -0.02
N LYS A 57 10.04 1.97 0.19
CA LYS A 57 9.85 0.67 -0.43
C LYS A 57 9.77 -0.39 0.66
N VAL A 58 8.73 -1.20 0.63
CA VAL A 58 8.53 -2.24 1.62
C VAL A 58 8.13 -3.54 0.94
N GLU A 59 8.54 -4.64 1.54
CA GLU A 59 8.14 -5.95 1.07
C GLU A 59 7.04 -6.50 1.97
N VAL A 60 6.01 -7.05 1.36
CA VAL A 60 4.90 -7.64 2.11
C VAL A 60 5.34 -9.01 2.60
N THR A 61 5.64 -9.13 3.88
CA THR A 61 6.06 -10.39 4.46
C THR A 61 4.91 -11.12 5.14
N MET A 62 3.87 -10.37 5.52
CA MET A 62 2.72 -10.95 6.18
C MET A 62 1.52 -10.04 5.97
N ILE A 63 0.37 -10.63 5.72
CA ILE A 63 -0.86 -9.87 5.63
C ILE A 63 -1.68 -10.19 6.86
N ALA A 64 -1.80 -9.21 7.76
CA ALA A 64 -2.60 -9.34 8.95
C ALA A 64 -3.90 -8.59 8.72
N ASP A 65 -4.97 -9.31 8.68
CA ASP A 65 -6.27 -8.69 8.49
C ASP A 65 -6.88 -8.27 9.80
N SER A 66 -6.15 -8.29 10.84
CA SER A 66 -6.40 -7.67 12.10
C SER A 66 -7.69 -8.01 12.75
N THR A 67 -8.16 -9.03 12.65
CA THR A 67 -9.30 -9.23 13.42
C THR A 67 -9.04 -10.23 14.51
N LYS A 68 -8.86 -10.15 14.83
CA LYS A 68 -8.80 -10.82 15.57
C LYS A 68 -8.44 -10.97 16.49
N LYS A 69 -8.54 -10.95 16.74
CA LYS A 69 -8.50 -11.18 17.32
C LYS A 69 -8.56 -11.21 17.89
#